data_e451501ddadcdabe0184376e59dfc742
#
_entry.id   e451501ddadcdabe0184376e59dfc742
#
_cell.length_a   1.000
_cell.length_b   1.000
_cell.length_c   1.000
_cell.angle_alpha   90.00
_cell.angle_beta   90.00
_cell.angle_gamma   90.00
#
_symmetry.space_group_name_H-M   'P 1'
#
loop_
_entity.id
_entity.type
_entity.pdbx_description
1 polymer ?
#
loop_
_entity_poly.entity_id
_entity_poly.type
_entity_poly.pdbx_seq_one_letter_code
_entity_poly.pdbx_strand_id
1 'polypeptide(L)'
;MSGLVVACAGGSRPAHVTPAEIPTLTAQAAQQPQNAQIRFRLAAALMAAGRCDTAVVVANAGQMLAPAEALGPMVVGGCQEKDARYDLAFATYTDFANRHPQARGVGAVRALALLALRTQATLTAQLALQRESTLTAQAPEPSTIAVLPMTIAGDSSLQPLSRGLAELLTTDLALIRSLRLLERVQIGALLDEMKLGQSGRADPETAARVGRLLRAERMVQGVASITENGPVRMSATVVRGDGTVRAGAQANGTFKQLLDLEKQLVFSVATQLGIQLTQAERQRILREGPKNLVAFLAYGEGLDALDRGDYRAAAVAFTAAVRADPSFQQAQQQRQAAEAAPAVQASPGDVVTIVEAVAQTTTPAEPASLGALQQVTTDVSHTITDVTGQSGVASIVSHPTNESQGVTNVVQTFGLIRIIFRLP
;
A
#
# COMPACT_ATOMS: atom_id res chain seq x y z
N MET A 1 -14.64 27.43 56.11
CA MET A 1 -13.70 26.46 55.52
C MET A 1 -14.46 25.67 54.46
N SER A 2 -14.40 26.13 53.19
CA SER A 2 -15.08 25.51 52.08
C SER A 2 -14.07 24.63 51.34
N GLY A 3 -14.29 23.32 51.41
CA GLY A 3 -13.47 22.36 50.68
C GLY A 3 -13.82 22.31 49.18
N LEU A 4 -12.86 22.65 48.34
CA LEU A 4 -12.94 22.41 46.89
C LEU A 4 -12.75 20.90 46.61
N VAL A 5 -13.79 20.26 46.13
CA VAL A 5 -13.69 18.90 45.55
C VAL A 5 -13.19 19.08 44.13
N VAL A 6 -11.92 18.71 43.89
CA VAL A 6 -11.36 18.59 42.55
C VAL A 6 -11.90 17.27 41.94
N ALA A 7 -12.87 17.40 41.05
CA ALA A 7 -13.31 16.26 40.22
C ALA A 7 -12.19 15.91 39.23
N CYS A 8 -11.54 14.78 39.42
CA CYS A 8 -10.68 14.19 38.43
C CYS A 8 -11.52 13.90 37.17
N ALA A 9 -11.21 14.57 36.08
CA ALA A 9 -11.74 14.28 34.76
C ALA A 9 -11.25 12.87 34.39
N GLY A 10 -12.11 11.87 34.58
CA GLY A 10 -11.89 10.53 34.06
C GLY A 10 -11.84 10.59 32.54
N GLY A 11 -10.70 10.22 31.97
CA GLY A 11 -10.57 10.07 30.53
C GLY A 11 -11.69 9.14 30.05
N SER A 12 -12.55 9.65 29.19
CA SER A 12 -13.62 8.87 28.56
C SER A 12 -12.97 7.72 27.78
N ARG A 13 -13.22 6.48 28.24
CA ARG A 13 -12.89 5.30 27.44
C ARG A 13 -13.59 5.44 26.08
N PRO A 14 -12.92 5.07 24.97
CA PRO A 14 -13.57 5.08 23.66
C PRO A 14 -14.90 4.33 23.75
N ALA A 15 -15.94 4.89 23.16
CA ALA A 15 -17.29 4.35 23.25
C ALA A 15 -17.40 3.08 22.41
N HIS A 16 -17.00 1.96 23.00
CA HIS A 16 -17.20 0.63 22.44
C HIS A 16 -18.69 0.39 22.21
N VAL A 17 -19.07 0.01 20.99
CA VAL A 17 -20.47 -0.27 20.64
C VAL A 17 -20.71 -1.77 20.79
N THR A 18 -21.71 -2.12 21.60
CA THR A 18 -22.05 -3.51 21.92
C THR A 18 -23.36 -3.96 21.28
N PRO A 19 -23.55 -5.26 21.06
CA PRO A 19 -24.84 -5.81 20.61
C PRO A 19 -26.04 -5.45 21.52
N ALA A 20 -25.80 -5.22 22.81
CA ALA A 20 -26.85 -4.82 23.76
C ALA A 20 -27.47 -3.45 23.43
N GLU A 21 -26.77 -2.59 22.70
CA GLU A 21 -27.25 -1.26 22.31
C GLU A 21 -28.20 -1.29 21.09
N ILE A 22 -28.33 -2.43 20.38
CA ILE A 22 -29.14 -2.53 19.16
C ILE A 22 -30.57 -2.03 19.35
N PRO A 23 -31.36 -2.41 20.40
CA PRO A 23 -32.71 -1.91 20.57
C PRO A 23 -32.79 -0.39 20.72
N THR A 24 -31.90 0.17 21.54
CA THR A 24 -31.81 1.61 21.80
C THR A 24 -31.41 2.38 20.54
N LEU A 25 -30.38 1.92 19.83
CA LEU A 25 -29.93 2.54 18.57
C LEU A 25 -30.98 2.45 17.47
N THR A 26 -31.75 1.35 17.43
CA THR A 26 -32.86 1.19 16.48
C THR A 26 -33.97 2.21 16.76
N ALA A 27 -34.36 2.39 18.03
CA ALA A 27 -35.33 3.38 18.41
C ALA A 27 -34.86 4.82 18.11
N GLN A 28 -33.59 5.13 18.39
CA GLN A 28 -32.99 6.41 18.06
C GLN A 28 -32.94 6.67 16.56
N ALA A 29 -32.58 5.67 15.75
CA ALA A 29 -32.55 5.78 14.30
C ALA A 29 -33.96 6.04 13.71
N ALA A 30 -35.01 5.49 14.31
CA ALA A 30 -36.39 5.74 13.92
C ALA A 30 -36.81 7.18 14.29
N GLN A 31 -36.41 7.69 15.46
CA GLN A 31 -36.70 9.04 15.90
C GLN A 31 -35.90 10.12 15.15
N GLN A 32 -34.68 9.78 14.71
CA GLN A 32 -33.75 10.68 14.02
C GLN A 32 -33.29 10.11 12.67
N PRO A 33 -34.20 10.00 11.69
CA PRO A 33 -33.94 9.30 10.43
C PRO A 33 -32.84 9.94 9.58
N GLN A 34 -32.51 11.22 9.80
CA GLN A 34 -31.45 11.95 9.09
C GLN A 34 -30.11 11.95 9.84
N ASN A 35 -30.00 11.26 10.98
CA ASN A 35 -28.77 11.21 11.76
C ASN A 35 -27.90 10.02 11.29
N ALA A 36 -26.92 10.30 10.45
CA ALA A 36 -25.98 9.31 9.91
C ALA A 36 -25.19 8.60 11.02
N GLN A 37 -24.76 9.32 12.07
CA GLN A 37 -23.93 8.75 13.15
C GLN A 37 -24.67 7.65 13.92
N ILE A 38 -25.96 7.85 14.20
CA ILE A 38 -26.78 6.81 14.86
C ILE A 38 -26.88 5.57 13.96
N ARG A 39 -27.03 5.76 12.64
CA ARG A 39 -27.07 4.63 11.69
C ARG A 39 -25.74 3.87 11.67
N PHE A 40 -24.60 4.56 11.63
CA PHE A 40 -23.30 3.91 11.66
C PHE A 40 -23.04 3.15 12.96
N ARG A 41 -23.42 3.72 14.11
CA ARG A 41 -23.33 3.02 15.39
C ARG A 41 -24.24 1.78 15.42
N LEU A 42 -25.46 1.88 14.91
CA LEU A 42 -26.37 0.74 14.79
C LEU A 42 -25.77 -0.33 13.86
N ALA A 43 -25.23 0.06 12.72
CA ALA A 43 -24.60 -0.86 11.78
C ALA A 43 -23.39 -1.57 12.42
N ALA A 44 -22.55 -0.86 13.17
CA ALA A 44 -21.43 -1.44 13.91
C ALA A 44 -21.90 -2.45 14.98
N ALA A 45 -22.94 -2.12 15.75
CA ALA A 45 -23.55 -3.03 16.73
C ALA A 45 -24.10 -4.30 16.08
N LEU A 46 -24.78 -4.15 14.94
CA LEU A 46 -25.31 -5.26 14.15
C LEU A 46 -24.18 -6.16 13.59
N MET A 47 -23.11 -5.58 13.10
CA MET A 47 -21.93 -6.31 12.63
C MET A 47 -21.25 -7.07 13.79
N ALA A 48 -21.14 -6.45 14.97
CA ALA A 48 -20.62 -7.10 16.17
C ALA A 48 -21.51 -8.27 16.62
N ALA A 49 -22.81 -8.17 16.41
CA ALA A 49 -23.78 -9.24 16.66
C ALA A 49 -23.81 -10.33 15.56
N GLY A 50 -22.96 -10.25 14.53
CA GLY A 50 -22.96 -11.19 13.40
C GLY A 50 -24.12 -11.01 12.41
N ARG A 51 -24.87 -9.91 12.52
CA ARG A 51 -26.05 -9.62 11.67
C ARG A 51 -25.64 -8.80 10.44
N CYS A 52 -24.73 -9.35 9.64
CA CYS A 52 -24.08 -8.63 8.55
C CYS A 52 -25.06 -8.14 7.47
N ASP A 53 -26.05 -8.93 7.08
CA ASP A 53 -27.05 -8.51 6.07
C ASP A 53 -27.73 -7.20 6.47
N THR A 54 -28.20 -7.13 7.72
CA THR A 54 -28.84 -5.92 8.24
C THR A 54 -27.85 -4.79 8.46
N ALA A 55 -26.63 -5.10 8.94
CA ALA A 55 -25.57 -4.12 9.16
C ALA A 55 -25.22 -3.37 7.87
N VAL A 56 -25.03 -4.10 6.76
CA VAL A 56 -24.72 -3.53 5.44
C VAL A 56 -25.84 -2.59 4.95
N VAL A 57 -27.10 -2.98 5.10
CA VAL A 57 -28.24 -2.12 4.71
C VAL A 57 -28.25 -0.82 5.51
N VAL A 58 -28.06 -0.90 6.83
CA VAL A 58 -28.04 0.28 7.71
C VAL A 58 -26.82 1.16 7.45
N ALA A 59 -25.63 0.55 7.21
CA ALA A 59 -24.42 1.27 6.87
C ALA A 59 -24.56 2.05 5.55
N ASN A 60 -25.12 1.41 4.51
CA ASN A 60 -25.37 2.05 3.21
C ASN A 60 -26.38 3.20 3.34
N ALA A 61 -27.43 3.05 4.16
CA ALA A 61 -28.35 4.14 4.43
C ALA A 61 -27.70 5.32 5.17
N GLY A 62 -26.74 5.04 6.07
CA GLY A 62 -25.89 6.06 6.68
C GLY A 62 -24.98 6.75 5.68
N GLN A 63 -24.38 5.97 4.76
CA GLN A 63 -23.46 6.47 3.74
C GLN A 63 -24.13 7.41 2.74
N MET A 64 -25.40 7.21 2.43
CA MET A 64 -26.18 8.16 1.62
C MET A 64 -26.33 9.53 2.28
N LEU A 65 -26.36 9.57 3.63
CA LEU A 65 -26.48 10.81 4.40
C LEU A 65 -25.12 11.49 4.63
N ALA A 66 -24.06 10.69 4.79
CA ALA A 66 -22.70 11.17 5.06
C ALA A 66 -21.68 10.37 4.21
N PRO A 67 -21.52 10.72 2.90
CA PRO A 67 -20.71 9.94 1.96
C PRO A 67 -19.22 9.85 2.32
N ALA A 68 -18.68 10.81 3.06
CA ALA A 68 -17.26 10.85 3.47
C ALA A 68 -16.98 10.24 4.85
N GLU A 69 -17.98 9.57 5.47
CA GLU A 69 -17.80 8.95 6.77
C GLU A 69 -17.18 7.55 6.65
N ALA A 70 -16.08 7.29 7.35
CA ALA A 70 -15.31 6.06 7.24
C ALA A 70 -16.00 4.83 7.84
N LEU A 71 -16.91 5.01 8.80
CA LEU A 71 -17.59 3.92 9.49
C LEU A 71 -18.41 3.05 8.54
N GLY A 72 -19.06 3.65 7.53
CA GLY A 72 -19.87 2.91 6.56
C GLY A 72 -19.07 1.83 5.82
N PRO A 73 -18.01 2.19 5.06
CA PRO A 73 -17.19 1.19 4.37
C PRO A 73 -16.47 0.24 5.33
N MET A 74 -16.12 0.67 6.56
CA MET A 74 -15.53 -0.24 7.55
C MET A 74 -16.50 -1.33 8.00
N VAL A 75 -17.80 -1.02 8.18
CA VAL A 75 -18.85 -2.02 8.48
C VAL A 75 -19.07 -2.95 7.28
N VAL A 76 -19.21 -2.38 6.08
CA VAL A 76 -19.46 -3.18 4.87
C VAL A 76 -18.30 -4.13 4.60
N GLY A 77 -17.07 -3.62 4.57
CA GLY A 77 -15.87 -4.41 4.37
C GLY A 77 -15.65 -5.43 5.50
N GLY A 78 -15.85 -5.04 6.76
CA GLY A 78 -15.74 -5.96 7.89
C GLY A 78 -16.74 -7.12 7.84
N CYS A 79 -17.95 -6.90 7.31
CA CYS A 79 -18.91 -7.98 7.03
C CYS A 79 -18.41 -8.87 5.87
N GLN A 80 -17.83 -8.30 4.82
CA GLN A 80 -17.23 -9.07 3.72
C GLN A 80 -16.05 -9.94 4.20
N GLU A 81 -15.21 -9.42 5.11
CA GLU A 81 -14.13 -10.20 5.73
C GLU A 81 -14.65 -11.36 6.58
N LYS A 82 -15.74 -11.18 7.34
CA LYS A 82 -16.39 -12.27 8.09
C LYS A 82 -16.87 -13.41 7.19
N ASP A 83 -17.25 -13.09 5.96
CA ASP A 83 -17.64 -14.05 4.93
C ASP A 83 -16.43 -14.57 4.12
N ALA A 84 -15.19 -14.30 4.58
CA ALA A 84 -13.94 -14.60 3.90
C ALA A 84 -13.82 -14.01 2.48
N ARG A 85 -14.59 -12.96 2.17
CA ARG A 85 -14.58 -12.25 0.89
C ARG A 85 -13.62 -11.05 0.95
N TYR A 86 -12.35 -11.35 1.17
CA TYR A 86 -11.30 -10.33 1.34
C TYR A 86 -11.07 -9.48 0.09
N ASP A 87 -11.32 -10.04 -1.09
CA ASP A 87 -11.30 -9.32 -2.37
C ASP A 87 -12.31 -8.18 -2.42
N LEU A 88 -13.54 -8.45 -1.99
CA LEU A 88 -14.57 -7.42 -1.92
C LEU A 88 -14.32 -6.41 -0.81
N ALA A 89 -13.84 -6.86 0.35
CA ALA A 89 -13.46 -5.98 1.44
C ALA A 89 -12.36 -4.99 0.98
N PHE A 90 -11.31 -5.49 0.35
CA PHE A 90 -10.26 -4.67 -0.25
C PHE A 90 -10.82 -3.65 -1.24
N ALA A 91 -11.71 -4.10 -2.15
CA ALA A 91 -12.33 -3.21 -3.13
C ALA A 91 -13.20 -2.12 -2.46
N THR A 92 -13.99 -2.48 -1.45
CA THR A 92 -14.83 -1.54 -0.68
C THR A 92 -13.99 -0.48 0.02
N TYR A 93 -12.92 -0.88 0.70
CA TYR A 93 -12.03 0.02 1.41
C TYR A 93 -11.25 0.93 0.46
N THR A 94 -10.71 0.38 -0.62
CA THR A 94 -9.92 1.13 -1.61
C THR A 94 -10.78 2.13 -2.36
N ASP A 95 -12.01 1.76 -2.75
CA ASP A 95 -12.94 2.66 -3.42
C ASP A 95 -13.29 3.88 -2.55
N PHE A 96 -13.57 3.66 -1.26
CA PHE A 96 -13.79 4.76 -0.33
C PHE A 96 -12.55 5.65 -0.17
N ALA A 97 -11.39 5.04 0.09
CA ALA A 97 -10.15 5.80 0.33
C ALA A 97 -9.72 6.64 -0.89
N ASN A 98 -10.05 6.18 -2.11
CA ASN A 98 -9.78 6.91 -3.34
C ASN A 98 -10.78 8.05 -3.58
N ARG A 99 -12.06 7.83 -3.28
CA ARG A 99 -13.08 8.88 -3.42
C ARG A 99 -12.99 9.95 -2.32
N HIS A 100 -12.52 9.58 -1.15
CA HIS A 100 -12.49 10.45 0.03
C HIS A 100 -11.09 10.46 0.68
N PRO A 101 -10.02 10.88 -0.04
CA PRO A 101 -8.63 10.75 0.43
C PRO A 101 -8.31 11.60 1.67
N GLN A 102 -9.15 12.58 1.98
CA GLN A 102 -9.02 13.47 3.14
C GLN A 102 -10.07 13.18 4.24
N ALA A 103 -10.85 12.11 4.10
CA ALA A 103 -11.87 11.77 5.10
C ALA A 103 -11.25 11.47 6.46
N ARG A 104 -11.95 11.88 7.53
CA ARG A 104 -11.58 11.45 8.88
C ARG A 104 -11.64 9.93 8.96
N GLY A 105 -10.59 9.29 9.48
CA GLY A 105 -10.51 7.83 9.56
C GLY A 105 -10.07 7.14 8.27
N VAL A 106 -9.72 7.87 7.20
CA VAL A 106 -9.23 7.26 5.93
C VAL A 106 -7.98 6.40 6.15
N GLY A 107 -7.12 6.75 7.11
CA GLY A 107 -5.97 5.94 7.50
C GLY A 107 -6.37 4.56 8.00
N ALA A 108 -7.43 4.46 8.83
CA ALA A 108 -7.98 3.18 9.27
C ALA A 108 -8.53 2.35 8.11
N VAL A 109 -9.25 2.99 7.18
CA VAL A 109 -9.75 2.30 5.98
C VAL A 109 -8.61 1.79 5.10
N ARG A 110 -7.53 2.58 4.92
CA ARG A 110 -6.32 2.13 4.20
C ARG A 110 -5.61 0.97 4.89
N ALA A 111 -5.55 0.98 6.22
CA ALA A 111 -4.98 -0.12 7.00
C ALA A 111 -5.82 -1.40 6.85
N LEU A 112 -7.14 -1.30 6.90
CA LEU A 112 -8.05 -2.42 6.65
C LEU A 112 -7.87 -2.95 5.22
N ALA A 113 -7.77 -2.08 4.22
CA ALA A 113 -7.49 -2.48 2.84
C ALA A 113 -6.17 -3.26 2.73
N LEU A 114 -5.09 -2.74 3.34
CA LEU A 114 -3.79 -3.40 3.37
C LEU A 114 -3.86 -4.79 4.00
N LEU A 115 -4.53 -4.92 5.16
CA LEU A 115 -4.65 -6.19 5.88
C LEU A 115 -5.52 -7.19 5.14
N ALA A 116 -6.65 -6.76 4.56
CA ALA A 116 -7.51 -7.60 3.73
C ALA A 116 -6.74 -8.11 2.49
N LEU A 117 -6.00 -7.25 1.79
CA LEU A 117 -5.17 -7.62 0.66
C LEU A 117 -4.10 -8.66 1.04
N ARG A 118 -3.42 -8.48 2.19
CA ARG A 118 -2.40 -9.43 2.68
C ARG A 118 -3.02 -10.78 3.00
N THR A 119 -4.16 -10.81 3.69
CA THR A 119 -4.88 -12.04 4.02
C THR A 119 -5.30 -12.76 2.74
N GLN A 120 -5.90 -12.06 1.80
CA GLN A 120 -6.29 -12.60 0.49
C GLN A 120 -5.08 -13.17 -0.26
N ALA A 121 -3.98 -12.42 -0.31
CA ALA A 121 -2.75 -12.82 -1.01
C ALA A 121 -2.16 -14.11 -0.43
N THR A 122 -2.08 -14.22 0.91
CA THR A 122 -1.58 -15.43 1.58
C THR A 122 -2.46 -16.64 1.30
N LEU A 123 -3.78 -16.51 1.46
CA LEU A 123 -4.73 -17.60 1.18
C LEU A 123 -4.66 -18.04 -0.29
N THR A 124 -4.59 -17.06 -1.21
CA THR A 124 -4.49 -17.37 -2.65
C THR A 124 -3.18 -18.07 -2.97
N ALA A 125 -2.05 -17.66 -2.38
CA ALA A 125 -0.75 -18.30 -2.58
C ALA A 125 -0.76 -19.77 -2.09
N GLN A 126 -1.31 -20.01 -0.91
CA GLN A 126 -1.44 -21.39 -0.37
C GLN A 126 -2.31 -22.27 -1.26
N LEU A 127 -3.46 -21.77 -1.70
CA LEU A 127 -4.35 -22.49 -2.61
C LEU A 127 -3.68 -22.72 -3.99
N ALA A 128 -2.92 -21.75 -4.48
CA ALA A 128 -2.21 -21.90 -5.77
C ALA A 128 -1.19 -23.03 -5.71
N LEU A 129 -0.42 -23.15 -4.63
CA LEU A 129 0.54 -24.26 -4.46
C LEU A 129 -0.16 -25.61 -4.32
N GLN A 130 -1.28 -25.68 -3.60
CA GLN A 130 -2.07 -26.90 -3.46
C GLN A 130 -2.66 -27.38 -4.79
N ARG A 131 -2.96 -26.44 -5.71
CA ARG A 131 -3.60 -26.70 -7.00
C ARG A 131 -2.65 -26.50 -8.19
N GLU A 132 -1.35 -26.53 -7.97
CA GLU A 132 -0.33 -26.19 -8.97
C GLU A 132 -0.53 -26.98 -10.28
N SER A 133 -0.78 -28.30 -10.21
CA SER A 133 -1.01 -29.11 -11.38
C SER A 133 -2.21 -28.69 -12.24
N THR A 134 -3.27 -28.22 -11.56
CA THR A 134 -4.48 -27.72 -12.24
C THR A 134 -4.23 -26.34 -12.85
N LEU A 135 -3.58 -25.43 -12.09
CA LEU A 135 -3.33 -24.06 -12.54
C LEU A 135 -2.34 -24.02 -13.71
N THR A 136 -1.30 -24.86 -13.67
CA THR A 136 -0.31 -24.94 -14.76
C THR A 136 -0.87 -25.47 -16.06
N ALA A 137 -1.99 -26.21 -16.01
CA ALA A 137 -2.71 -26.69 -17.21
C ALA A 137 -3.68 -25.62 -17.78
N GLN A 138 -3.97 -24.56 -17.06
CA GLN A 138 -4.86 -23.50 -17.51
C GLN A 138 -4.13 -22.43 -18.33
N ALA A 139 -4.83 -21.85 -19.31
CA ALA A 139 -4.29 -20.72 -20.04
C ALA A 139 -4.10 -19.51 -19.11
N PRO A 140 -3.04 -18.71 -19.30
CA PRO A 140 -2.85 -17.47 -18.53
C PRO A 140 -3.95 -16.46 -18.84
N GLU A 141 -4.19 -15.56 -17.90
CA GLU A 141 -5.10 -14.43 -18.10
C GLU A 141 -4.49 -13.44 -19.09
N PRO A 142 -5.17 -13.08 -20.19
CA PRO A 142 -4.63 -12.17 -21.20
C PRO A 142 -4.25 -10.81 -20.64
N SER A 143 -3.17 -10.24 -21.14
CA SER A 143 -2.64 -8.91 -20.77
C SER A 143 -2.22 -8.76 -19.30
N THR A 144 -2.15 -9.87 -18.56
CA THR A 144 -1.77 -9.86 -17.14
C THR A 144 -0.25 -9.87 -17.01
N ILE A 145 0.26 -8.96 -16.20
CA ILE A 145 1.70 -8.83 -15.94
C ILE A 145 1.95 -8.83 -14.44
N ALA A 146 2.97 -9.58 -14.04
CA ALA A 146 3.51 -9.51 -12.69
C ALA A 146 4.96 -9.03 -12.74
N VAL A 147 5.29 -8.09 -11.87
CA VAL A 147 6.66 -7.58 -11.70
C VAL A 147 7.25 -8.20 -10.45
N LEU A 148 8.28 -9.01 -10.63
CA LEU A 148 9.01 -9.63 -9.52
C LEU A 148 9.87 -8.58 -8.79
N PRO A 149 10.12 -8.75 -7.49
CA PRO A 149 11.14 -7.96 -6.79
C PRO A 149 12.47 -8.02 -7.54
N MET A 150 13.10 -6.86 -7.76
CA MET A 150 14.37 -6.81 -8.49
C MET A 150 15.50 -7.42 -7.66
N THR A 151 16.38 -8.16 -8.29
CA THR A 151 17.62 -8.62 -7.66
C THR A 151 18.60 -7.45 -7.59
N ILE A 152 19.06 -7.10 -6.38
CA ILE A 152 20.07 -6.07 -6.19
C ILE A 152 21.44 -6.74 -6.05
N ALA A 153 22.32 -6.46 -7.01
CA ALA A 153 23.71 -6.88 -6.97
C ALA A 153 24.57 -5.67 -6.52
N GLY A 154 25.27 -5.80 -5.41
CA GLY A 154 26.05 -4.75 -4.80
C GLY A 154 25.92 -4.71 -3.29
N ASP A 155 25.93 -3.53 -2.70
CA ASP A 155 25.86 -3.34 -1.26
C ASP A 155 24.54 -3.87 -0.67
N SER A 156 24.68 -4.59 0.46
CA SER A 156 23.53 -5.15 1.18
C SER A 156 22.60 -4.07 1.76
N SER A 157 23.10 -2.86 2.05
CA SER A 157 22.31 -1.71 2.49
C SER A 157 21.27 -1.27 1.45
N LEU A 158 21.49 -1.60 0.18
CA LEU A 158 20.60 -1.26 -0.93
C LEU A 158 19.50 -2.30 -1.21
N GLN A 159 19.44 -3.38 -0.41
CA GLN A 159 18.41 -4.43 -0.58
C GLN A 159 16.96 -3.90 -0.54
N PRO A 160 16.59 -2.90 0.27
CA PRO A 160 15.24 -2.32 0.25
C PRO A 160 14.84 -1.76 -1.13
N LEU A 161 15.80 -1.37 -1.98
CA LEU A 161 15.54 -0.95 -3.36
C LEU A 161 14.89 -2.05 -4.22
N SER A 162 15.11 -3.32 -3.88
CA SER A 162 14.50 -4.47 -4.58
C SER A 162 12.99 -4.32 -4.69
N ARG A 163 12.35 -4.01 -3.57
CA ARG A 163 10.90 -3.81 -3.48
C ARG A 163 10.47 -2.45 -4.03
N GLY A 164 11.23 -1.41 -3.70
CA GLY A 164 10.96 -0.05 -4.18
C GLY A 164 10.94 0.04 -5.71
N LEU A 165 11.94 -0.52 -6.39
CA LEU A 165 12.02 -0.52 -7.85
C LEU A 165 10.91 -1.38 -8.47
N ALA A 166 10.58 -2.54 -7.89
CA ALA A 166 9.47 -3.36 -8.37
C ALA A 166 8.12 -2.64 -8.22
N GLU A 167 7.93 -1.91 -7.12
CA GLU A 167 6.72 -1.12 -6.90
C GLU A 167 6.61 0.02 -7.91
N LEU A 168 7.69 0.78 -8.17
CA LEU A 168 7.67 1.83 -9.18
C LEU A 168 7.37 1.26 -10.58
N LEU A 169 8.06 0.19 -10.97
CA LEU A 169 7.80 -0.49 -12.24
C LEU A 169 6.33 -0.95 -12.35
N THR A 170 5.77 -1.51 -11.27
CA THR A 170 4.38 -1.94 -11.23
C THR A 170 3.44 -0.77 -11.40
N THR A 171 3.66 0.30 -10.63
CA THR A 171 2.83 1.52 -10.66
C THR A 171 2.86 2.18 -12.03
N ASP A 172 4.03 2.31 -12.64
CA ASP A 172 4.20 2.96 -13.93
C ASP A 172 3.63 2.12 -15.09
N LEU A 173 3.85 0.80 -15.06
CA LEU A 173 3.24 -0.09 -16.03
C LEU A 173 1.71 -0.15 -15.90
N ALA A 174 1.16 0.06 -14.69
CA ALA A 174 -0.28 0.12 -14.48
C ALA A 174 -0.95 1.36 -15.12
N LEU A 175 -0.17 2.39 -15.47
CA LEU A 175 -0.66 3.55 -16.24
C LEU A 175 -0.93 3.23 -17.72
N ILE A 176 -0.47 2.07 -18.20
CA ILE A 176 -0.67 1.60 -19.57
C ILE A 176 -2.00 0.84 -19.62
N ARG A 177 -2.98 1.42 -20.31
CA ARG A 177 -4.37 0.90 -20.31
C ARG A 177 -4.55 -0.52 -20.82
N SER A 178 -3.66 -0.98 -21.69
CA SER A 178 -3.70 -2.34 -22.27
C SER A 178 -3.16 -3.41 -21.33
N LEU A 179 -2.60 -3.04 -20.17
CA LEU A 179 -2.01 -3.96 -19.22
C LEU A 179 -2.88 -4.12 -17.97
N ARG A 180 -2.78 -5.30 -17.37
CA ARG A 180 -3.41 -5.65 -16.09
C ARG A 180 -2.28 -6.12 -15.16
N LEU A 181 -1.90 -5.25 -14.23
CA LEU A 181 -0.82 -5.54 -13.28
C LEU A 181 -1.36 -6.35 -12.10
N LEU A 182 -0.57 -7.33 -11.68
CA LEU A 182 -0.80 -8.05 -10.43
C LEU A 182 -0.18 -7.26 -9.27
N GLU A 183 -0.86 -7.28 -8.15
CA GLU A 183 -0.40 -6.59 -6.94
C GLU A 183 0.92 -7.19 -6.42
N ARG A 184 1.86 -6.32 -6.07
CA ARG A 184 3.15 -6.73 -5.48
C ARG A 184 2.97 -7.64 -4.26
N VAL A 185 1.97 -7.36 -3.43
CA VAL A 185 1.67 -8.14 -2.23
C VAL A 185 1.29 -9.58 -2.56
N GLN A 186 0.57 -9.81 -3.66
CA GLN A 186 0.22 -11.18 -4.13
C GLN A 186 1.45 -11.95 -4.61
N ILE A 187 2.31 -11.26 -5.35
CA ILE A 187 3.58 -11.85 -5.82
C ILE A 187 4.47 -12.18 -4.63
N GLY A 188 4.59 -11.24 -3.67
CA GLY A 188 5.37 -11.43 -2.45
C GLY A 188 4.89 -12.63 -1.65
N ALA A 189 3.59 -12.74 -1.39
CA ALA A 189 3.00 -13.85 -0.65
C ALA A 189 3.30 -15.21 -1.32
N LEU A 190 3.22 -15.30 -2.66
CA LEU A 190 3.54 -16.53 -3.36
C LEU A 190 5.03 -16.86 -3.26
N LEU A 191 5.91 -15.88 -3.41
CA LEU A 191 7.36 -16.08 -3.28
C LEU A 191 7.74 -16.56 -1.87
N ASP A 192 7.08 -16.03 -0.85
CA ASP A 192 7.30 -16.39 0.55
C ASP A 192 6.82 -17.85 0.83
N GLU A 193 5.63 -18.23 0.33
CA GLU A 193 5.12 -19.59 0.44
C GLU A 193 6.01 -20.61 -0.31
N MET A 194 6.58 -20.21 -1.46
CA MET A 194 7.55 -21.00 -2.20
C MET A 194 8.93 -21.04 -1.54
N LYS A 195 9.17 -20.25 -0.48
CA LYS A 195 10.45 -20.09 0.24
C LYS A 195 11.61 -19.72 -0.70
N LEU A 196 11.34 -18.88 -1.68
CA LEU A 196 12.34 -18.48 -2.67
C LEU A 196 13.21 -17.34 -2.14
N GLY A 197 14.50 -17.63 -2.03
CA GLY A 197 15.53 -16.62 -1.80
C GLY A 197 15.74 -15.69 -3.01
N GLN A 198 16.58 -14.66 -2.84
CA GLN A 198 16.83 -13.67 -3.90
C GLN A 198 17.45 -14.27 -5.17
N SER A 199 18.36 -15.24 -5.05
CA SER A 199 18.98 -15.92 -6.19
C SER A 199 17.97 -16.68 -7.05
N GLY A 200 16.96 -17.31 -6.43
CA GLY A 200 15.91 -18.01 -7.15
C GLY A 200 14.97 -17.09 -7.93
N ARG A 201 14.87 -15.81 -7.54
CA ARG A 201 13.99 -14.83 -8.20
C ARG A 201 14.54 -14.34 -9.56
N ALA A 202 15.82 -14.50 -9.81
CA ALA A 202 16.45 -14.13 -11.07
C ALA A 202 16.41 -15.26 -12.12
N ASP A 203 15.99 -16.46 -11.73
CA ASP A 203 15.91 -17.61 -12.62
C ASP A 203 14.63 -17.56 -13.47
N PRO A 204 14.74 -17.67 -14.83
CA PRO A 204 13.58 -17.65 -15.74
C PRO A 204 12.59 -18.80 -15.53
N GLU A 205 13.04 -19.98 -15.14
CA GLU A 205 12.16 -21.12 -14.87
C GLU A 205 11.29 -20.87 -13.63
N THR A 206 11.90 -20.29 -12.59
CA THR A 206 11.19 -19.86 -11.40
C THR A 206 10.19 -18.75 -11.73
N ALA A 207 10.56 -17.77 -12.53
CA ALA A 207 9.64 -16.71 -12.97
C ALA A 207 8.46 -17.30 -13.76
N ALA A 208 8.72 -18.25 -14.67
CA ALA A 208 7.68 -18.93 -15.43
C ALA A 208 6.74 -19.75 -14.52
N ARG A 209 7.28 -20.43 -13.49
CA ARG A 209 6.47 -21.16 -12.51
C ARG A 209 5.59 -20.22 -11.71
N VAL A 210 6.14 -19.10 -11.20
CA VAL A 210 5.37 -18.05 -10.51
C VAL A 210 4.28 -17.51 -11.44
N GLY A 211 4.61 -17.24 -12.69
CA GLY A 211 3.64 -16.78 -13.69
C GLY A 211 2.48 -17.74 -13.89
N ARG A 212 2.75 -19.05 -14.00
CA ARG A 212 1.69 -20.07 -14.11
C ARG A 212 0.81 -20.14 -12.88
N LEU A 213 1.40 -20.08 -11.68
CA LEU A 213 0.66 -20.10 -10.41
C LEU A 213 -0.23 -18.87 -10.24
N LEU A 214 0.22 -17.71 -10.69
CA LEU A 214 -0.54 -16.45 -10.68
C LEU A 214 -1.44 -16.29 -11.92
N ARG A 215 -1.37 -17.21 -12.87
CA ARG A 215 -2.01 -17.12 -14.20
C ARG A 215 -1.63 -15.82 -14.94
N ALA A 216 -0.44 -15.30 -14.67
CA ALA A 216 0.09 -14.14 -15.37
C ALA A 216 0.55 -14.54 -16.78
N GLU A 217 0.15 -13.75 -17.79
CA GLU A 217 0.61 -13.98 -19.17
C GLU A 217 2.12 -13.75 -19.28
N ARG A 218 2.63 -12.76 -18.56
CA ARG A 218 4.03 -12.35 -18.61
C ARG A 218 4.54 -11.94 -17.24
N MET A 219 5.80 -12.27 -17.00
CA MET A 219 6.56 -11.90 -15.82
C MET A 219 7.65 -10.92 -16.19
N VAL A 220 7.80 -9.84 -15.45
CA VAL A 220 8.95 -8.94 -15.54
C VAL A 220 9.86 -9.26 -14.37
N GLN A 221 11.06 -9.73 -14.63
CA GLN A 221 12.11 -9.88 -13.64
C GLN A 221 13.26 -8.95 -13.97
N GLY A 222 13.96 -8.44 -12.96
CA GLY A 222 15.02 -7.47 -13.16
C GLY A 222 16.18 -7.66 -12.22
N VAL A 223 17.33 -7.13 -12.67
CA VAL A 223 18.55 -7.03 -11.88
C VAL A 223 19.03 -5.58 -11.93
N ALA A 224 19.36 -5.03 -10.77
CA ALA A 224 20.06 -3.76 -10.66
C ALA A 224 21.44 -4.02 -10.04
N SER A 225 22.51 -3.72 -10.79
CA SER A 225 23.87 -3.75 -10.31
C SER A 225 24.29 -2.32 -9.94
N ILE A 226 24.57 -2.12 -8.67
CA ILE A 226 24.92 -0.82 -8.10
C ILE A 226 26.30 -0.95 -7.46
N THR A 227 27.27 -0.22 -8.00
CA THR A 227 28.62 -0.15 -7.46
C THR A 227 28.80 1.18 -6.75
N GLU A 228 29.39 1.15 -5.57
CA GLU A 228 29.71 2.35 -4.81
C GLU A 228 30.53 3.33 -5.66
N ASN A 229 30.04 4.56 -5.79
CA ASN A 229 30.63 5.60 -6.67
C ASN A 229 30.82 5.20 -8.15
N GLY A 230 30.20 4.07 -8.57
CA GLY A 230 30.33 3.51 -9.91
C GLY A 230 29.06 3.61 -10.74
N PRO A 231 29.07 2.97 -11.92
CA PRO A 231 27.90 2.93 -12.78
C PRO A 231 26.78 2.06 -12.19
N VAL A 232 25.54 2.53 -12.34
CA VAL A 232 24.33 1.73 -12.13
C VAL A 232 23.94 1.10 -13.45
N ARG A 233 23.70 -0.21 -13.42
CA ARG A 233 23.14 -0.96 -14.56
C ARG A 233 21.86 -1.63 -14.11
N MET A 234 20.79 -1.32 -14.81
CA MET A 234 19.50 -1.97 -14.59
C MET A 234 19.13 -2.77 -15.84
N SER A 235 18.65 -3.97 -15.64
CA SER A 235 18.13 -4.81 -16.71
C SER A 235 16.79 -5.40 -16.27
N ALA A 236 15.88 -5.53 -17.22
CA ALA A 236 14.62 -6.25 -17.01
C ALA A 236 14.37 -7.19 -18.18
N THR A 237 13.87 -8.37 -17.87
CA THR A 237 13.57 -9.43 -18.83
C THR A 237 12.11 -9.81 -18.73
N VAL A 238 11.44 -9.96 -19.86
CA VAL A 238 10.05 -10.43 -19.93
C VAL A 238 10.04 -11.93 -20.17
N VAL A 239 9.49 -12.67 -19.23
CA VAL A 239 9.37 -14.13 -19.25
C VAL A 239 7.90 -14.51 -19.44
N ARG A 240 7.59 -15.45 -20.29
CA ARG A 240 6.25 -16.04 -20.44
C ARG A 240 6.08 -17.25 -19.55
N GLY A 241 4.84 -17.68 -19.33
CA GLY A 241 4.53 -18.86 -18.55
C GLY A 241 5.09 -20.19 -19.14
N ASP A 242 5.42 -20.19 -20.43
CA ASP A 242 6.10 -21.30 -21.10
C ASP A 242 7.63 -21.29 -20.94
N GLY A 243 8.16 -20.33 -20.20
CA GLY A 243 9.61 -20.12 -20.00
C GLY A 243 10.29 -19.34 -21.13
N THR A 244 9.58 -18.96 -22.19
CA THR A 244 10.14 -18.14 -23.28
C THR A 244 10.58 -16.79 -22.75
N VAL A 245 11.84 -16.46 -22.96
CA VAL A 245 12.46 -15.20 -22.56
C VAL A 245 12.55 -14.29 -23.78
N ARG A 246 12.05 -13.06 -23.67
CA ARG A 246 12.32 -11.99 -24.65
C ARG A 246 13.55 -11.20 -24.25
N ALA A 247 14.23 -10.64 -25.25
CA ALA A 247 15.43 -9.84 -25.03
C ALA A 247 15.20 -8.75 -23.97
N GLY A 248 16.20 -8.56 -23.09
CA GLY A 248 16.06 -7.70 -21.92
C GLY A 248 16.06 -6.22 -22.27
N ALA A 249 15.28 -5.44 -21.54
CA ALA A 249 15.40 -4.01 -21.43
C ALA A 249 16.64 -3.66 -20.58
N GLN A 250 17.35 -2.57 -20.91
CA GLN A 250 18.52 -2.11 -20.17
C GLN A 250 18.49 -0.59 -20.00
N ALA A 251 18.95 -0.14 -18.84
CA ALA A 251 19.22 1.26 -18.55
C ALA A 251 20.55 1.37 -17.79
N ASN A 252 21.39 2.32 -18.18
CA ASN A 252 22.71 2.51 -17.60
C ASN A 252 22.93 3.99 -17.25
N GLY A 253 23.53 4.26 -16.12
CA GLY A 253 23.82 5.61 -15.66
C GLY A 253 24.48 5.64 -14.30
N THR A 254 24.19 6.64 -13.52
CA THR A 254 24.71 6.84 -12.17
C THR A 254 23.60 6.67 -11.13
N PHE A 255 23.98 6.49 -9.86
CA PHE A 255 23.00 6.35 -8.77
C PHE A 255 22.08 7.59 -8.64
N LYS A 256 22.59 8.79 -8.92
CA LYS A 256 21.77 10.02 -8.94
C LYS A 256 20.65 9.99 -9.98
N GLN A 257 20.84 9.23 -11.06
CA GLN A 257 19.89 9.08 -12.16
C GLN A 257 18.97 7.88 -11.97
N LEU A 258 18.98 7.21 -10.80
CA LEU A 258 18.24 5.96 -10.59
C LEU A 258 16.75 6.06 -10.98
N LEU A 259 16.09 7.16 -10.64
CA LEU A 259 14.67 7.37 -10.99
C LEU A 259 14.47 7.56 -12.50
N ASP A 260 15.40 8.25 -13.18
CA ASP A 260 15.35 8.38 -14.64
C ASP A 260 15.65 7.05 -15.33
N LEU A 261 16.57 6.26 -14.79
CA LEU A 261 16.88 4.91 -15.29
C LEU A 261 15.68 3.97 -15.15
N GLU A 262 14.94 4.11 -14.06
CA GLU A 262 13.69 3.37 -13.87
C GLU A 262 12.67 3.71 -14.96
N LYS A 263 12.43 5.00 -15.27
CA LYS A 263 11.52 5.42 -16.37
C LYS A 263 11.99 4.88 -17.72
N GLN A 264 13.29 4.92 -18.01
CA GLN A 264 13.85 4.33 -19.23
C GLN A 264 13.58 2.82 -19.28
N LEU A 265 13.70 2.12 -18.16
CA LEU A 265 13.43 0.70 -18.05
C LEU A 265 11.94 0.41 -18.34
N VAL A 266 11.00 1.19 -17.78
CA VAL A 266 9.56 1.08 -18.05
C VAL A 266 9.27 1.21 -19.56
N PHE A 267 9.83 2.24 -20.22
CA PHE A 267 9.63 2.42 -21.66
C PHE A 267 10.21 1.27 -22.50
N SER A 268 11.37 0.77 -22.09
CA SER A 268 12.01 -0.36 -22.75
C SER A 268 11.19 -1.65 -22.55
N VAL A 269 10.67 -1.89 -21.35
CA VAL A 269 9.76 -3.02 -21.05
C VAL A 269 8.48 -2.91 -21.89
N ALA A 270 7.85 -1.75 -21.97
CA ALA A 270 6.66 -1.54 -22.81
C ALA A 270 6.95 -1.89 -24.29
N THR A 271 8.12 -1.48 -24.80
CA THR A 271 8.57 -1.83 -26.16
C THR A 271 8.74 -3.33 -26.33
N GLN A 272 9.37 -4.03 -25.35
CA GLN A 272 9.53 -5.49 -25.37
C GLN A 272 8.20 -6.23 -25.34
N LEU A 273 7.20 -5.65 -24.68
CA LEU A 273 5.82 -6.15 -24.68
C LEU A 273 5.10 -5.93 -26.01
N GLY A 274 5.68 -5.18 -26.94
CA GLY A 274 5.07 -4.81 -28.21
C GLY A 274 4.03 -3.69 -28.08
N ILE A 275 4.10 -2.91 -26.99
CA ILE A 275 3.14 -1.83 -26.70
C ILE A 275 3.69 -0.51 -27.22
N GLN A 276 2.87 0.18 -28.01
CA GLN A 276 3.11 1.56 -28.42
C GLN A 276 2.41 2.49 -27.44
N LEU A 277 3.19 3.16 -26.58
CA LEU A 277 2.66 4.12 -25.63
C LEU A 277 2.11 5.36 -26.33
N THR A 278 0.91 5.76 -25.97
CA THR A 278 0.38 7.07 -26.34
C THR A 278 1.20 8.19 -25.69
N GLN A 279 1.16 9.38 -26.27
CA GLN A 279 1.83 10.55 -25.69
C GLN A 279 1.30 10.85 -24.26
N ALA A 280 0.00 10.65 -24.04
CA ALA A 280 -0.63 10.86 -22.74
C ALA A 280 -0.13 9.86 -21.68
N GLU A 281 0.01 8.58 -22.01
CA GLU A 281 0.58 7.56 -21.13
C GLU A 281 2.04 7.86 -20.81
N ARG A 282 2.85 8.19 -21.82
CA ARG A 282 4.26 8.57 -21.62
C ARG A 282 4.40 9.77 -20.69
N GLN A 283 3.61 10.82 -20.89
CA GLN A 283 3.64 12.02 -20.03
C GLN A 283 3.18 11.72 -18.60
N ARG A 284 2.24 10.80 -18.42
CA ARG A 284 1.78 10.38 -17.09
C ARG A 284 2.88 9.61 -16.37
N ILE A 285 3.49 8.63 -17.01
CA ILE A 285 4.62 7.86 -16.46
C ILE A 285 5.75 8.79 -16.01
N LEU A 286 6.10 9.80 -16.82
CA LEU A 286 7.17 10.76 -16.46
C LEU A 286 6.80 11.67 -15.28
N ARG A 287 5.52 11.90 -15.02
CA ARG A 287 5.06 12.76 -13.92
C ARG A 287 4.85 12.02 -12.61
N GLU A 288 4.51 10.74 -12.67
CA GLU A 288 4.24 9.93 -11.48
C GLU A 288 5.53 9.49 -10.75
N GLY A 289 5.35 9.12 -9.48
CA GLY A 289 6.43 8.62 -8.63
C GLY A 289 7.19 9.71 -7.88
N PRO A 290 8.20 9.30 -7.10
CA PRO A 290 9.03 10.20 -6.29
C PRO A 290 9.87 11.13 -7.17
N LYS A 291 10.06 12.38 -6.71
CA LYS A 291 10.94 13.36 -7.35
C LYS A 291 12.30 13.46 -6.66
N ASN A 292 12.44 12.80 -5.53
CA ASN A 292 13.62 12.84 -4.68
C ASN A 292 14.11 11.42 -4.40
N LEU A 293 15.41 11.18 -4.64
CA LEU A 293 16.03 9.88 -4.42
C LEU A 293 15.98 9.46 -2.94
N VAL A 294 16.15 10.42 -1.99
CA VAL A 294 16.03 10.14 -0.55
C VAL A 294 14.63 9.67 -0.20
N ALA A 295 13.60 10.32 -0.76
CA ALA A 295 12.23 9.90 -0.57
C ALA A 295 11.98 8.48 -1.10
N PHE A 296 12.57 8.15 -2.24
CA PHE A 296 12.46 6.82 -2.82
C PHE A 296 13.15 5.73 -1.96
N LEU A 297 14.35 6.01 -1.46
CA LEU A 297 15.07 5.09 -0.58
C LEU A 297 14.27 4.82 0.71
N ALA A 298 13.81 5.88 1.37
CA ALA A 298 12.97 5.75 2.56
C ALA A 298 11.65 5.01 2.26
N TYR A 299 11.07 5.20 1.07
CA TYR A 299 9.90 4.48 0.64
C TYR A 299 10.17 2.97 0.50
N GLY A 300 11.31 2.59 -0.09
CA GLY A 300 11.75 1.20 -0.18
C GLY A 300 11.91 0.53 1.18
N GLU A 301 12.52 1.23 2.14
CA GLU A 301 12.61 0.80 3.55
C GLU A 301 11.22 0.56 4.16
N GLY A 302 10.30 1.49 3.91
CA GLY A 302 8.92 1.37 4.37
C GLY A 302 8.20 0.14 3.79
N LEU A 303 8.37 -0.15 2.52
CA LEU A 303 7.81 -1.34 1.87
C LEU A 303 8.40 -2.63 2.45
N ASP A 304 9.71 -2.64 2.69
CA ASP A 304 10.39 -3.79 3.30
C ASP A 304 9.90 -4.05 4.73
N ALA A 305 9.73 -3.00 5.53
CA ALA A 305 9.15 -3.09 6.86
C ALA A 305 7.68 -3.57 6.83
N LEU A 306 6.88 -3.05 5.89
CA LEU A 306 5.51 -3.52 5.67
C LEU A 306 5.48 -5.03 5.39
N ASP A 307 6.32 -5.52 4.50
CA ASP A 307 6.34 -6.94 4.12
C ASP A 307 6.66 -7.84 5.33
N ARG A 308 7.53 -7.38 6.24
CA ARG A 308 7.80 -8.06 7.51
C ARG A 308 6.66 -7.92 8.54
N GLY A 309 5.64 -7.11 8.29
CA GLY A 309 4.57 -6.81 9.22
C GLY A 309 4.96 -5.81 10.31
N ASP A 310 6.11 -5.16 10.20
CA ASP A 310 6.54 -4.10 11.11
C ASP A 310 5.94 -2.75 10.70
N TYR A 311 4.67 -2.56 11.07
CA TYR A 311 3.94 -1.35 10.71
C TYR A 311 4.49 -0.08 11.35
N ARG A 312 5.15 -0.20 12.53
CA ARG A 312 5.76 0.95 13.20
C ARG A 312 7.00 1.42 12.44
N ALA A 313 7.90 0.51 12.10
CA ALA A 313 9.07 0.84 11.28
C ALA A 313 8.62 1.35 9.89
N ALA A 314 7.60 0.74 9.28
CA ALA A 314 7.04 1.21 8.02
C ALA A 314 6.52 2.65 8.11
N ALA A 315 5.76 2.98 9.16
CA ALA A 315 5.25 4.34 9.39
C ALA A 315 6.38 5.37 9.52
N VAL A 316 7.46 5.02 10.24
CA VAL A 316 8.65 5.87 10.38
C VAL A 316 9.31 6.11 9.02
N ALA A 317 9.56 5.06 8.25
CA ALA A 317 10.20 5.14 6.95
C ALA A 317 9.36 5.92 5.93
N PHE A 318 8.05 5.67 5.86
CA PHE A 318 7.16 6.45 4.99
C PHE A 318 7.03 7.91 5.44
N THR A 319 7.12 8.21 6.73
CA THR A 319 7.17 9.60 7.21
C THR A 319 8.44 10.30 6.73
N ALA A 320 9.59 9.59 6.73
CA ALA A 320 10.83 10.12 6.16
C ALA A 320 10.69 10.36 4.65
N ALA A 321 10.05 9.43 3.92
CA ALA A 321 9.78 9.59 2.49
C ALA A 321 8.91 10.83 2.20
N VAL A 322 7.80 11.01 2.92
CA VAL A 322 6.90 12.17 2.78
C VAL A 322 7.59 13.48 3.15
N ARG A 323 8.46 13.46 4.16
CA ARG A 323 9.24 14.65 4.54
C ARG A 323 10.23 15.05 3.44
N ALA A 324 10.90 14.07 2.81
CA ALA A 324 11.85 14.31 1.73
C ALA A 324 11.14 14.72 0.43
N ASP A 325 9.95 14.19 0.15
CA ASP A 325 9.11 14.56 -1.01
C ASP A 325 7.63 14.61 -0.60
N PRO A 326 7.12 15.79 -0.21
CA PRO A 326 5.72 15.97 0.15
C PRO A 326 4.73 15.70 -1.00
N SER A 327 5.20 15.68 -2.25
CA SER A 327 4.35 15.38 -3.42
C SER A 327 4.19 13.87 -3.67
N PHE A 328 4.96 13.02 -2.99
CA PHE A 328 4.94 11.57 -3.17
C PHE A 328 3.70 10.95 -2.53
N GLN A 329 2.61 10.90 -3.30
CA GLN A 329 1.29 10.50 -2.81
C GLN A 329 1.25 9.05 -2.32
N GLN A 330 1.94 8.12 -2.99
CA GLN A 330 1.99 6.73 -2.56
C GLN A 330 2.61 6.60 -1.17
N ALA A 331 3.69 7.35 -0.89
CA ALA A 331 4.28 7.37 0.44
C ALA A 331 3.32 7.92 1.51
N GLN A 332 2.54 8.97 1.18
CA GLN A 332 1.52 9.49 2.10
C GLN A 332 0.43 8.45 2.40
N GLN A 333 -0.04 7.72 1.40
CA GLN A 333 -1.07 6.70 1.56
C GLN A 333 -0.57 5.52 2.38
N GLN A 334 0.63 5.04 2.09
CA GLN A 334 1.27 3.95 2.84
C GLN A 334 1.57 4.34 4.28
N ARG A 335 2.01 5.59 4.51
CA ARG A 335 2.19 6.13 5.86
C ARG A 335 0.91 6.06 6.66
N GLN A 336 -0.21 6.58 6.11
CA GLN A 336 -1.52 6.57 6.79
C GLN A 336 -1.98 5.14 7.12
N ALA A 337 -1.77 4.19 6.20
CA ALA A 337 -2.09 2.78 6.43
C ALA A 337 -1.23 2.19 7.55
N ALA A 338 0.08 2.42 7.50
CA ALA A 338 1.03 1.88 8.48
C ALA A 338 0.82 2.48 9.88
N GLU A 339 0.53 3.78 9.99
CA GLU A 339 0.20 4.45 11.26
C GLU A 339 -1.06 3.87 11.91
N ALA A 340 -2.07 3.54 11.10
CA ALA A 340 -3.35 3.02 11.59
C ALA A 340 -3.35 1.50 11.84
N ALA A 341 -2.50 0.73 11.17
CA ALA A 341 -2.51 -0.73 11.22
C ALA A 341 -2.40 -1.33 12.64
N PRO A 342 -1.59 -0.81 13.56
CA PRO A 342 -1.56 -1.32 14.94
C PRO A 342 -2.89 -1.19 15.67
N ALA A 343 -3.63 -0.09 15.45
CA ALA A 343 -4.96 0.10 16.08
C ALA A 343 -5.98 -0.89 15.50
N VAL A 344 -5.94 -1.12 14.19
CA VAL A 344 -6.79 -2.12 13.52
C VAL A 344 -6.52 -3.53 14.06
N GLN A 345 -5.24 -3.89 14.21
CA GLN A 345 -4.86 -5.19 14.75
C GLN A 345 -5.20 -5.36 16.24
N ALA A 346 -5.16 -4.29 17.01
CA ALA A 346 -5.49 -4.32 18.44
C ALA A 346 -7.00 -4.47 18.71
N SER A 347 -7.86 -4.09 17.76
CA SER A 347 -9.32 -4.08 17.93
C SER A 347 -10.03 -4.69 16.72
N PRO A 348 -9.74 -5.97 16.36
CA PRO A 348 -10.29 -6.57 15.15
C PRO A 348 -11.83 -6.60 15.21
N GLY A 349 -12.45 -6.04 14.17
CA GLY A 349 -13.91 -5.98 14.04
C GLY A 349 -14.61 -4.90 14.88
N ASP A 350 -13.89 -4.13 15.71
CA ASP A 350 -14.46 -2.99 16.44
C ASP A 350 -14.16 -1.67 15.70
N VAL A 351 -14.93 -1.43 14.66
CA VAL A 351 -14.74 -0.28 13.76
C VAL A 351 -14.85 1.08 14.47
N VAL A 352 -15.64 1.17 15.53
CA VAL A 352 -15.81 2.43 16.29
C VAL A 352 -14.54 2.71 17.10
N THR A 353 -14.06 1.73 17.85
CA THR A 353 -12.80 1.85 18.60
C THR A 353 -11.62 2.13 17.68
N ILE A 354 -11.55 1.48 16.50
CA ILE A 354 -10.49 1.74 15.51
C ILE A 354 -10.49 3.21 15.06
N VAL A 355 -11.65 3.76 14.67
CA VAL A 355 -11.74 5.16 14.21
C VAL A 355 -11.34 6.13 15.31
N GLU A 356 -11.77 5.90 16.54
CA GLU A 356 -11.42 6.74 17.69
C GLU A 356 -9.92 6.65 18.02
N ALA A 357 -9.35 5.44 18.03
CA ALA A 357 -7.92 5.22 18.27
C ALA A 357 -7.05 5.92 17.22
N VAL A 358 -7.40 5.78 15.94
CA VAL A 358 -6.68 6.44 14.84
C VAL A 358 -6.83 7.96 14.91
N ALA A 359 -8.00 8.48 15.31
CA ALA A 359 -8.20 9.92 15.48
C ALA A 359 -7.33 10.50 16.60
N GLN A 360 -7.03 9.72 17.64
CA GLN A 360 -6.13 10.13 18.74
C GLN A 360 -4.65 10.12 18.34
N THR A 361 -4.25 9.19 17.47
CA THR A 361 -2.86 9.10 16.98
C THR A 361 -2.51 10.19 15.97
N THR A 362 -3.51 10.78 15.29
CA THR A 362 -3.31 11.91 14.37
C THR A 362 -3.12 13.26 15.08
N THR A 363 -3.31 13.35 16.40
CA THR A 363 -2.80 14.46 17.19
C THR A 363 -1.28 14.33 17.22
N PRO A 364 -0.48 15.35 16.82
CA PRO A 364 0.97 15.21 16.77
C PRO A 364 1.49 14.81 18.16
N ALA A 365 1.85 13.55 18.33
CA ALA A 365 2.62 13.15 19.49
C ALA A 365 3.97 13.87 19.40
N GLU A 366 4.28 14.65 20.43
CA GLU A 366 5.56 15.31 20.58
C GLU A 366 6.73 14.32 20.42
N PRO A 367 7.88 14.79 20.02
CA PRO A 367 8.91 14.09 19.22
C PRO A 367 9.75 13.04 19.96
N ALA A 368 9.17 12.20 20.80
CA ALA A 368 9.87 10.99 21.27
C ALA A 368 10.30 10.07 20.10
N SER A 369 9.67 10.24 18.93
CA SER A 369 10.00 9.51 17.70
C SER A 369 11.08 10.18 16.83
N LEU A 370 11.53 11.39 17.17
CA LEU A 370 12.58 12.09 16.41
C LEU A 370 13.91 11.32 16.37
N GLY A 371 14.23 10.57 17.42
CA GLY A 371 15.41 9.72 17.44
C GLY A 371 15.37 8.61 16.39
N ALA A 372 14.25 7.91 16.27
CA ALA A 372 14.07 6.85 15.28
C ALA A 372 13.97 7.41 13.85
N LEU A 373 13.25 8.53 13.66
CA LEU A 373 13.20 9.25 12.38
C LEU A 373 14.59 9.78 11.97
N GLN A 374 15.34 10.28 12.94
CA GLN A 374 16.69 10.77 12.72
C GLN A 374 17.65 9.62 12.35
N GLN A 375 17.45 8.43 12.94
CA GLN A 375 18.24 7.26 12.62
C GLN A 375 17.94 6.75 11.20
N VAL A 376 16.67 6.61 10.80
CA VAL A 376 16.30 6.22 9.43
C VAL A 376 16.81 7.23 8.40
N THR A 377 16.67 8.53 8.66
CA THR A 377 17.18 9.57 7.75
C THR A 377 18.71 9.61 7.74
N THR A 378 19.37 9.29 8.84
CA THR A 378 20.83 9.18 8.91
C THR A 378 21.31 7.96 8.14
N ASP A 379 20.66 6.81 8.30
CA ASP A 379 20.98 5.57 7.58
C ASP A 379 20.78 5.75 6.07
N VAL A 380 19.67 6.36 5.65
CA VAL A 380 19.42 6.72 4.25
C VAL A 380 20.47 7.73 3.74
N SER A 381 20.84 8.73 4.56
CA SER A 381 21.86 9.71 4.21
C SER A 381 23.25 9.09 4.11
N HIS A 382 23.60 8.16 5.00
CA HIS A 382 24.84 7.40 4.92
C HIS A 382 24.89 6.56 3.65
N THR A 383 23.81 5.84 3.32
CA THR A 383 23.72 5.05 2.09
C THR A 383 23.97 5.93 0.85
N ILE A 384 23.39 7.15 0.81
CA ILE A 384 23.62 8.10 -0.29
C ILE A 384 25.05 8.63 -0.28
N THR A 385 25.59 8.98 0.89
CA THR A 385 26.95 9.50 1.02
C THR A 385 27.95 8.45 0.60
N ASP A 386 27.78 7.21 1.03
CA ASP A 386 28.66 6.09 0.70
C ASP A 386 28.65 5.78 -0.81
N VAL A 387 27.47 5.89 -1.46
CA VAL A 387 27.33 5.61 -2.90
C VAL A 387 27.65 6.82 -3.79
N THR A 388 27.36 8.05 -3.35
CA THR A 388 27.50 9.25 -4.18
C THR A 388 28.69 10.15 -3.84
N GLY A 389 29.36 9.92 -2.71
CA GLY A 389 30.48 10.75 -2.26
C GLY A 389 30.11 12.22 -1.97
N GLN A 390 28.82 12.53 -1.76
CA GLN A 390 28.36 13.90 -1.51
C GLN A 390 27.83 14.09 -0.10
N SER A 391 28.52 14.95 0.67
CA SER A 391 28.13 15.38 2.02
C SER A 391 26.97 16.39 2.09
N GLY A 392 26.27 16.63 0.99
CA GLY A 392 25.25 17.70 0.87
C GLY A 392 23.88 17.38 1.48
N VAL A 393 23.61 16.12 1.85
CA VAL A 393 22.26 15.70 2.29
C VAL A 393 21.97 16.00 3.77
N ALA A 394 23.03 16.17 4.58
CA ALA A 394 22.89 16.50 6.01
C ALA A 394 22.20 17.84 6.26
N SER A 395 22.22 18.77 5.31
CA SER A 395 21.58 20.09 5.42
C SER A 395 20.06 20.08 5.28
N ILE A 396 19.46 19.00 4.72
CA ILE A 396 18.01 18.93 4.48
C ILE A 396 17.25 18.55 5.76
N VAL A 397 17.93 17.89 6.71
CA VAL A 397 17.32 17.36 7.93
C VAL A 397 17.27 18.39 9.07
N SER A 398 18.03 19.48 9.01
CA SER A 398 18.28 20.37 10.15
C SER A 398 17.46 21.67 10.20
N HIS A 399 16.53 21.93 9.28
CA HIS A 399 15.70 23.13 9.32
C HIS A 399 14.21 22.83 9.23
N PRO A 400 13.45 23.01 10.31
CA PRO A 400 11.99 23.06 10.22
C PRO A 400 11.61 24.46 9.71
N THR A 401 11.42 24.63 8.41
CA THR A 401 10.73 25.82 7.92
C THR A 401 9.23 25.59 8.02
N ASN A 402 8.62 26.27 8.98
CA ASN A 402 7.21 26.58 8.99
C ASN A 402 6.91 27.51 7.80
N GLU A 403 6.46 26.96 6.71
CA GLU A 403 5.70 27.73 5.71
C GLU A 403 4.53 26.91 5.23
N SER A 404 3.36 27.25 5.77
CA SER A 404 2.07 26.91 5.21
C SER A 404 1.86 27.71 3.92
N GLN A 405 2.07 27.08 2.76
CA GLN A 405 1.58 27.62 1.51
C GLN A 405 0.50 26.74 0.92
N GLY A 406 -0.59 27.41 0.56
CA GLY A 406 -1.85 26.83 0.15
C GLY A 406 -1.72 25.84 -1.03
N VAL A 407 -2.33 24.69 -0.81
CA VAL A 407 -2.48 23.65 -1.81
C VAL A 407 -3.64 24.01 -2.73
N THR A 408 -3.33 24.38 -3.93
CA THR A 408 -4.32 24.46 -5.03
C THR A 408 -4.78 23.04 -5.38
N ASN A 409 -6.08 22.81 -5.32
CA ASN A 409 -6.75 21.59 -5.69
C ASN A 409 -6.39 21.14 -7.11
N VAL A 410 -5.63 20.05 -7.21
CA VAL A 410 -5.54 19.26 -8.44
C VAL A 410 -6.32 17.98 -8.18
N VAL A 411 -7.51 17.90 -8.73
CA VAL A 411 -8.27 16.65 -8.80
C VAL A 411 -7.54 15.72 -9.77
N GLN A 412 -6.77 14.78 -9.21
CA GLN A 412 -6.21 13.69 -10.01
C GLN A 412 -7.16 12.50 -9.98
N THR A 413 -7.70 12.20 -11.13
CA THR A 413 -8.46 10.97 -11.37
C THR A 413 -7.45 9.84 -11.46
N PHE A 414 -7.26 9.11 -10.36
CA PHE A 414 -6.51 7.85 -10.39
C PHE A 414 -7.30 6.83 -11.21
N GLY A 415 -6.65 6.29 -12.25
CA GLY A 415 -7.21 5.17 -12.99
C GLY A 415 -7.45 4.00 -12.03
N LEU A 416 -8.69 3.55 -11.97
CA LEU A 416 -9.08 2.35 -11.24
C LEU A 416 -8.24 1.18 -11.76
N ILE A 417 -7.32 0.68 -10.97
CA ILE A 417 -6.72 -0.62 -11.17
C ILE A 417 -7.84 -1.62 -10.89
N ARG A 418 -8.52 -2.07 -11.93
CA ARG A 418 -9.54 -3.11 -11.84
C ARG A 418 -8.84 -4.45 -11.67
N ILE A 419 -8.60 -4.84 -10.43
CA ILE A 419 -8.14 -6.17 -10.10
C ILE A 419 -9.39 -7.04 -10.01
N ILE A 420 -9.58 -7.91 -10.99
CA ILE A 420 -10.65 -8.89 -10.96
C ILE A 420 -10.09 -10.15 -10.32
N PHE A 421 -10.36 -10.32 -9.03
CA PHE A 421 -10.19 -11.62 -8.38
C PHE A 421 -11.33 -12.52 -8.82
N ARG A 422 -11.04 -13.52 -9.63
CA ARG A 422 -11.91 -14.68 -9.76
C ARG A 422 -11.18 -15.83 -9.09
N LEU A 423 -11.72 -16.28 -7.98
CA LEU A 423 -11.38 -17.60 -7.47
C LEU A 423 -11.87 -18.65 -8.46
N PRO A 424 -11.07 -19.70 -8.73
CA PRO A 424 -11.51 -20.81 -9.54
C PRO A 424 -12.63 -21.61 -8.88
#